data_700f1d437e18c255b57a78f5d7016fd1
#
_entry.id   700f1d437e18c255b57a78f5d7016fd1
#
_cell.length_a   1.000
_cell.length_b   1.000
_cell.length_c   1.000
_cell.angle_alpha   90.00
_cell.angle_beta   90.00
_cell.angle_gamma   90.00
#
_symmetry.space_group_name_H-M   'P 1'
#
loop_
_entity.id
_entity.type
_entity.pdbx_description
1 polymer ?
#
loop_
_entity_poly.entity_id
_entity_poly.type
_entity_poly.pdbx_seq_one_letter_code
_entity_poly.pdbx_strand_id
1 'polypeptide(L)'
;NLIINFFRKNRLQYAETYREPISILPIFKGPRGFVTWDEKDKWYKMWKNKLNSLDGLVKLKLAQGSFQLNRIISANVLLNSDKDLIHKLIKNEKTNALLIVIAEPILQTDGKTFLSTYAKYYNFKGKLVNTVYRNKIPLKKTSSIYNLDKGIITKEILKITGSIEKNWKQNNVIDTTIINEVDLKIPITSISSTKLENELLFNDKVIYVKSTDGFLDKGIIKISNEIIFYKNKTLKSFQNITRGVFNSSKQLKYKKDFSVNQKDISIWPMVLKKLETLPFIIDIQVASITSSEGRILVKFMGNKKTFFKAVNEKKLTFKNLDSRQYILVY
;
A
#
# COMPACT_ATOMS: atom_id res chain seq x y z
N ASN A 1 24.96 2.10 -6.28
CA ASN A 1 25.32 2.03 -4.85
C ASN A 1 25.30 3.40 -4.11
N LEU A 2 25.69 4.52 -4.74
CA LEU A 2 25.65 5.87 -4.11
C LEU A 2 24.22 6.32 -3.80
N ILE A 3 23.27 6.06 -4.69
CA ILE A 3 21.85 6.40 -4.52
C ILE A 3 21.24 5.57 -3.39
N ILE A 4 21.55 4.29 -3.32
CA ILE A 4 21.09 3.37 -2.26
C ILE A 4 21.62 3.82 -0.91
N ASN A 5 22.90 4.19 -0.82
CA ASN A 5 23.49 4.72 0.41
C ASN A 5 22.91 6.07 0.82
N PHE A 6 22.59 6.94 -0.14
CA PHE A 6 21.90 8.20 0.12
C PHE A 6 20.49 7.96 0.73
N PHE A 7 19.73 7.02 0.18
CA PHE A 7 18.42 6.67 0.70
C PHE A 7 18.50 6.00 2.08
N ARG A 8 19.47 5.11 2.32
CA ARG A 8 19.72 4.52 3.65
C ARG A 8 20.07 5.58 4.70
N LYS A 9 21.00 6.49 4.38
CA LYS A 9 21.46 7.54 5.27
C LYS A 9 20.36 8.53 5.65
N ASN A 10 19.36 8.71 4.78
CA ASN A 10 18.21 9.61 4.97
C ASN A 10 16.93 8.90 5.41
N ARG A 11 17.01 7.70 5.97
CA ARG A 11 15.85 6.89 6.41
C ARG A 11 14.86 6.54 5.30
N LEU A 12 15.30 6.51 4.06
CA LEU A 12 14.46 6.17 2.91
C LEU A 12 14.47 4.66 2.60
N GLN A 13 14.62 3.80 3.60
CA GLN A 13 14.60 2.33 3.49
C GLN A 13 13.35 1.79 2.77
N TYR A 14 12.27 2.57 2.77
CA TYR A 14 11.02 2.19 2.09
C TYR A 14 11.18 2.05 0.57
N ALA A 15 12.10 2.79 -0.03
CA ALA A 15 12.41 2.69 -1.45
C ALA A 15 13.15 1.39 -1.82
N GLU A 16 13.85 0.76 -0.87
CA GLU A 16 14.60 -0.48 -1.11
C GLU A 16 13.75 -1.74 -0.99
N THR A 17 12.78 -1.76 -0.08
CA THR A 17 11.94 -2.95 0.18
C THR A 17 10.89 -3.18 -0.92
N TYR A 18 10.61 -2.18 -1.74
CA TYR A 18 9.54 -2.23 -2.75
C TYR A 18 10.03 -2.23 -4.20
N ARG A 19 11.09 -2.99 -4.48
CA ARG A 19 11.55 -3.25 -5.85
C ARG A 19 10.87 -4.50 -6.44
N GLU A 20 9.58 -4.62 -6.27
CA GLU A 20 8.86 -5.65 -7.00
C GLU A 20 8.93 -5.36 -8.50
N PRO A 21 9.32 -6.33 -9.31
CA PRO A 21 9.51 -6.11 -10.72
C PRO A 21 8.18 -5.75 -11.38
N ILE A 22 8.24 -4.80 -12.32
CA ILE A 22 7.14 -4.45 -13.20
C ILE A 22 7.37 -5.15 -14.54
N SER A 23 6.39 -5.92 -15.00
CA SER A 23 6.45 -6.51 -16.33
C SER A 23 6.21 -5.46 -17.40
N ILE A 24 7.01 -5.48 -18.47
CA ILE A 24 6.82 -4.67 -19.66
C ILE A 24 6.38 -5.56 -20.80
N LEU A 25 5.29 -5.18 -21.46
CA LEU A 25 4.80 -5.82 -22.66
C LEU A 25 4.83 -4.85 -23.84
N PRO A 26 5.80 -4.98 -24.74
CA PRO A 26 5.85 -4.21 -25.97
C PRO A 26 4.76 -4.65 -26.96
N ILE A 27 4.04 -3.67 -27.52
CA ILE A 27 3.08 -3.87 -28.61
C ILE A 27 3.42 -2.91 -29.74
N PHE A 28 3.48 -3.42 -30.95
CA PHE A 28 3.73 -2.66 -32.16
C PHE A 28 2.58 -2.76 -33.14
N LYS A 29 2.19 -1.65 -33.77
CA LYS A 29 1.25 -1.66 -34.88
C LYS A 29 1.98 -1.86 -36.19
N GLY A 30 1.97 -3.08 -36.69
CA GLY A 30 2.49 -3.44 -37.99
C GLY A 30 1.45 -3.31 -39.12
N PRO A 31 1.82 -3.67 -40.36
CA PRO A 31 0.92 -3.59 -41.52
C PRO A 31 -0.36 -4.46 -41.38
N ARG A 32 -0.27 -5.56 -40.63
CA ARG A 32 -1.37 -6.51 -40.41
C ARG A 32 -2.12 -6.29 -39.08
N GLY A 33 -1.86 -5.18 -38.39
CA GLY A 33 -2.44 -4.86 -37.10
C GLY A 33 -1.44 -4.89 -35.95
N PHE A 34 -1.97 -4.90 -34.72
CA PHE A 34 -1.12 -4.90 -33.53
C PHE A 34 -0.54 -6.29 -33.25
N VAL A 35 0.78 -6.32 -32.97
CA VAL A 35 1.53 -7.54 -32.65
C VAL A 35 2.25 -7.39 -31.32
N THR A 36 2.38 -8.50 -30.60
CA THR A 36 3.20 -8.64 -29.38
C THR A 36 3.86 -10.00 -29.37
N TRP A 37 4.91 -10.17 -28.55
CA TRP A 37 5.74 -11.37 -28.45
C TRP A 37 6.35 -11.85 -29.77
N ASP A 38 6.47 -10.96 -30.74
CA ASP A 38 7.08 -11.28 -32.04
C ASP A 38 8.56 -10.88 -32.03
N GLU A 39 9.45 -11.88 -32.01
CA GLU A 39 10.89 -11.64 -32.07
C GLU A 39 11.39 -11.09 -33.42
N LYS A 40 10.56 -11.12 -34.48
CA LYS A 40 10.84 -10.47 -35.75
C LYS A 40 10.55 -8.97 -35.71
N ASP A 41 9.68 -8.55 -34.79
CA ASP A 41 9.35 -7.15 -34.60
C ASP A 41 10.52 -6.38 -33.95
N LYS A 42 10.93 -5.27 -34.58
CA LYS A 42 12.03 -4.43 -34.09
C LYS A 42 11.73 -3.80 -32.72
N TRP A 43 10.47 -3.39 -32.47
CA TRP A 43 10.09 -2.76 -31.20
C TRP A 43 10.26 -3.74 -30.04
N TYR A 44 9.72 -4.95 -30.17
CA TYR A 44 9.86 -6.01 -29.16
C TYR A 44 11.32 -6.41 -28.95
N LYS A 45 12.06 -6.65 -30.04
CA LYS A 45 13.47 -7.04 -29.99
C LYS A 45 14.36 -5.99 -29.31
N MET A 46 14.11 -4.70 -29.57
CA MET A 46 14.88 -3.63 -28.94
C MET A 46 14.58 -3.50 -27.47
N TRP A 47 13.32 -3.69 -27.03
CA TRP A 47 12.97 -3.78 -25.61
C TRP A 47 13.68 -4.96 -24.94
N LYS A 48 13.62 -6.17 -25.53
CA LYS A 48 14.30 -7.37 -25.03
C LYS A 48 15.79 -7.13 -24.81
N ASN A 49 16.46 -6.55 -25.78
CA ASN A 49 17.90 -6.29 -25.69
C ASN A 49 18.23 -5.19 -24.68
N LYS A 50 17.41 -4.14 -24.61
CA LYS A 50 17.72 -2.96 -23.81
C LYS A 50 17.45 -3.16 -22.32
N LEU A 51 16.41 -3.92 -21.95
CA LEU A 51 16.07 -4.20 -20.56
C LEU A 51 17.22 -4.82 -19.76
N ASN A 52 18.04 -5.67 -20.39
CA ASN A 52 19.20 -6.29 -19.74
C ASN A 52 20.31 -5.27 -19.37
N SER A 53 20.34 -4.12 -20.03
CA SER A 53 21.32 -3.04 -19.81
C SER A 53 20.77 -1.87 -19.01
N LEU A 54 19.49 -1.90 -18.60
CA LEU A 54 18.87 -0.86 -17.80
C LEU A 54 19.07 -1.17 -16.32
N ASP A 55 19.93 -0.37 -15.68
CA ASP A 55 20.10 -0.41 -14.22
C ASP A 55 19.42 0.83 -13.62
N GLY A 56 18.09 0.73 -13.46
CA GLY A 56 17.25 1.82 -12.97
C GLY A 56 16.72 1.58 -11.55
N LEU A 57 16.02 2.59 -11.02
CA LEU A 57 15.34 2.52 -9.71
C LEU A 57 14.22 1.48 -9.69
N VAL A 58 13.59 1.26 -10.85
CA VAL A 58 12.50 0.30 -11.01
C VAL A 58 13.03 -0.94 -11.71
N LYS A 59 12.89 -2.10 -11.09
CA LYS A 59 13.24 -3.36 -11.75
C LYS A 59 12.21 -3.68 -12.82
N LEU A 60 12.63 -3.60 -14.08
CA LEU A 60 11.79 -3.90 -15.23
C LEU A 60 12.09 -5.31 -15.74
N LYS A 61 11.05 -6.06 -16.10
CA LYS A 61 11.14 -7.42 -16.64
C LYS A 61 10.30 -7.49 -17.91
N LEU A 62 10.84 -8.07 -18.98
CA LEU A 62 10.07 -8.31 -20.19
C LEU A 62 8.99 -9.38 -19.89
N ALA A 63 7.74 -9.08 -20.21
CA ALA A 63 6.68 -10.07 -20.13
C ALA A 63 6.88 -11.12 -21.23
N GLN A 64 7.09 -12.36 -20.80
CA GLN A 64 7.36 -13.47 -21.73
C GLN A 64 6.07 -14.14 -22.21
N GLY A 65 5.00 -14.04 -21.40
CA GLY A 65 3.79 -14.81 -21.63
C GLY A 65 4.00 -16.30 -21.37
N SER A 66 2.98 -17.08 -21.64
CA SER A 66 3.11 -18.54 -21.72
C SER A 66 2.48 -19.01 -23.02
N PHE A 67 2.83 -20.21 -23.47
CA PHE A 67 2.24 -20.79 -24.69
C PHE A 67 0.68 -20.78 -24.64
N GLN A 68 0.11 -21.04 -23.48
CA GLN A 68 -1.33 -21.01 -23.28
C GLN A 68 -1.90 -19.58 -23.31
N LEU A 69 -1.23 -18.63 -22.65
CA LEU A 69 -1.65 -17.24 -22.62
C LEU A 69 -1.52 -16.58 -23.99
N ASN A 70 -0.46 -16.85 -24.72
CA ASN A 70 -0.22 -16.29 -26.05
C ASN A 70 -1.27 -16.72 -27.08
N ARG A 71 -1.94 -17.85 -26.87
CA ARG A 71 -3.08 -18.30 -27.69
C ARG A 71 -4.37 -17.53 -27.40
N ILE A 72 -4.57 -17.11 -26.16
CA ILE A 72 -5.82 -16.48 -25.69
C ILE A 72 -5.71 -14.96 -25.76
N ILE A 73 -4.51 -14.42 -25.51
CA ILE A 73 -4.27 -12.99 -25.39
C ILE A 73 -3.66 -12.46 -26.69
N SER A 74 -4.49 -11.85 -27.52
CA SER A 74 -4.01 -11.07 -28.66
C SER A 74 -3.67 -9.62 -28.24
N ALA A 75 -2.86 -8.94 -29.05
CA ALA A 75 -2.55 -7.54 -28.82
C ALA A 75 -3.80 -6.65 -28.78
N ASN A 76 -4.82 -6.96 -29.59
CA ASN A 76 -6.09 -6.22 -29.61
C ASN A 76 -6.86 -6.36 -28.31
N VAL A 77 -6.89 -7.56 -27.72
CA VAL A 77 -7.55 -7.80 -26.43
C VAL A 77 -6.86 -7.00 -25.29
N LEU A 78 -5.54 -6.95 -25.29
CA LEU A 78 -4.77 -6.17 -24.34
C LEU A 78 -4.99 -4.65 -24.49
N LEU A 79 -5.17 -4.18 -25.72
CA LEU A 79 -5.46 -2.76 -25.99
C LEU A 79 -6.83 -2.34 -25.49
N ASN A 80 -7.80 -3.26 -25.49
CA ASN A 80 -9.14 -3.05 -24.93
C ASN A 80 -9.17 -3.06 -23.41
N SER A 81 -8.00 -3.27 -22.76
CA SER A 81 -7.83 -3.20 -21.31
C SER A 81 -8.70 -4.21 -20.53
N ASP A 82 -8.83 -5.44 -21.07
CA ASP A 82 -9.50 -6.53 -20.37
C ASP A 82 -8.81 -6.81 -19.03
N LYS A 83 -9.52 -6.46 -17.96
CA LYS A 83 -8.99 -6.46 -16.60
C LYS A 83 -8.57 -7.86 -16.14
N ASP A 84 -9.36 -8.87 -16.47
CA ASP A 84 -9.15 -10.23 -15.97
C ASP A 84 -7.99 -10.91 -16.70
N LEU A 85 -7.86 -10.67 -17.98
CA LEU A 85 -6.72 -11.15 -18.78
C LEU A 85 -5.43 -10.45 -18.39
N ILE A 86 -5.46 -9.13 -18.13
CA ILE A 86 -4.31 -8.38 -17.64
C ILE A 86 -3.90 -8.88 -16.26
N HIS A 87 -4.85 -9.14 -15.35
CA HIS A 87 -4.57 -9.72 -14.04
C HIS A 87 -3.93 -11.12 -14.15
N LYS A 88 -4.46 -11.98 -15.01
CA LYS A 88 -3.89 -13.31 -15.28
C LYS A 88 -2.45 -13.20 -15.79
N LEU A 89 -2.17 -12.27 -16.70
CA LEU A 89 -0.83 -12.03 -17.23
C LEU A 89 0.15 -11.59 -16.12
N ILE A 90 -0.24 -10.60 -15.29
CA ILE A 90 0.57 -10.12 -14.17
C ILE A 90 0.90 -11.27 -13.20
N LYS A 91 -0.10 -12.10 -12.87
CA LYS A 91 0.07 -13.26 -11.99
C LYS A 91 1.02 -14.30 -12.58
N ASN A 92 0.88 -14.60 -13.88
CA ASN A 92 1.77 -15.53 -14.59
C ASN A 92 3.22 -15.05 -14.60
N GLU A 93 3.42 -13.74 -14.79
CA GLU A 93 4.75 -13.12 -14.78
C GLU A 93 5.35 -12.99 -13.37
N LYS A 94 4.60 -13.28 -12.31
CA LYS A 94 4.99 -13.13 -10.89
C LYS A 94 5.48 -11.71 -10.59
N THR A 95 4.70 -10.72 -11.03
CA THR A 95 4.98 -9.29 -10.84
C THR A 95 3.77 -8.59 -10.23
N ASN A 96 3.93 -7.35 -9.78
CA ASN A 96 2.84 -6.59 -9.14
C ASN A 96 2.17 -5.58 -10.05
N ALA A 97 2.72 -5.40 -11.23
CA ALA A 97 2.17 -4.47 -12.21
C ALA A 97 2.59 -4.85 -13.62
N LEU A 98 1.85 -4.34 -14.60
CA LEU A 98 2.15 -4.48 -16.02
C LEU A 98 2.19 -3.10 -16.67
N LEU A 99 3.21 -2.88 -17.48
CA LEU A 99 3.30 -1.76 -18.42
C LEU A 99 3.12 -2.28 -19.82
N ILE A 100 2.07 -1.84 -20.50
CA ILE A 100 1.89 -2.07 -21.92
C ILE A 100 2.47 -0.85 -22.65
N VAL A 101 3.53 -1.07 -23.41
CA VAL A 101 4.25 -0.03 -24.13
C VAL A 101 3.98 -0.16 -25.63
N ILE A 102 3.27 0.79 -26.18
CA ILE A 102 2.73 0.72 -27.53
C ILE A 102 3.46 1.69 -28.43
N ALA A 103 3.80 1.22 -29.62
CA ALA A 103 4.32 2.05 -30.71
C ALA A 103 3.45 1.87 -31.95
N GLU A 104 2.91 2.97 -32.45
CA GLU A 104 1.98 3.02 -33.56
C GLU A 104 2.45 4.04 -34.61
N PRO A 105 2.91 3.61 -35.80
CA PRO A 105 3.12 4.50 -36.93
C PRO A 105 1.79 5.04 -37.46
N ILE A 106 1.69 6.35 -37.62
CA ILE A 106 0.48 7.04 -38.08
C ILE A 106 0.83 7.87 -39.29
N LEU A 107 0.11 7.64 -40.40
CA LEU A 107 0.13 8.51 -41.58
C LEU A 107 -1.04 9.50 -41.45
N GLN A 108 -0.77 10.78 -41.49
CA GLN A 108 -1.79 11.82 -41.49
C GLN A 108 -2.26 12.14 -42.92
N THR A 109 -3.41 12.77 -43.03
CA THR A 109 -4.01 13.17 -44.31
C THR A 109 -3.15 14.15 -45.11
N ASP A 110 -2.27 14.92 -44.45
CA ASP A 110 -1.30 15.80 -45.08
C ASP A 110 -0.01 15.10 -45.56
N GLY A 111 0.02 13.77 -45.52
CA GLY A 111 1.16 12.94 -45.94
C GLY A 111 2.29 12.87 -44.92
N LYS A 112 2.19 13.54 -43.77
CA LYS A 112 3.22 13.44 -42.72
C LYS A 112 3.05 12.14 -41.91
N THR A 113 4.18 11.54 -41.60
CA THR A 113 4.24 10.30 -40.82
C THR A 113 4.78 10.55 -39.45
N PHE A 114 4.16 9.95 -38.46
CA PHE A 114 4.57 10.04 -37.05
C PHE A 114 4.61 8.65 -36.42
N LEU A 115 5.48 8.50 -35.43
CA LEU A 115 5.41 7.41 -34.47
C LEU A 115 4.71 7.91 -33.21
N SER A 116 3.54 7.38 -32.91
CA SER A 116 2.86 7.59 -31.64
C SER A 116 3.31 6.51 -30.67
N THR A 117 3.85 6.92 -29.52
CA THR A 117 4.29 5.99 -28.46
C THR A 117 3.59 6.34 -27.16
N TYR A 118 3.13 5.33 -26.43
CA TYR A 118 2.53 5.52 -25.13
C TYR A 118 2.69 4.28 -24.24
N ALA A 119 2.69 4.50 -22.92
CA ALA A 119 2.82 3.45 -21.92
C ALA A 119 1.67 3.52 -20.92
N LYS A 120 0.87 2.46 -20.86
CA LYS A 120 -0.24 2.27 -19.93
C LYS A 120 0.20 1.44 -18.73
N TYR A 121 -0.04 1.94 -17.53
CA TYR A 121 0.31 1.27 -16.29
C TYR A 121 -0.92 0.60 -15.67
N TYR A 122 -0.83 -0.70 -15.42
CA TYR A 122 -1.87 -1.52 -14.79
C TYR A 122 -1.38 -2.05 -13.45
N ASN A 123 -2.24 -1.98 -12.42
CA ASN A 123 -1.94 -2.53 -11.11
C ASN A 123 -2.15 -4.05 -11.06
N PHE A 124 -1.78 -4.68 -9.94
CA PHE A 124 -1.94 -6.12 -9.72
C PHE A 124 -3.35 -6.66 -10.02
N LYS A 125 -4.40 -5.85 -9.79
CA LYS A 125 -5.80 -6.24 -10.07
C LYS A 125 -6.18 -6.11 -11.56
N GLY A 126 -5.23 -5.84 -12.45
CA GLY A 126 -5.48 -5.63 -13.87
C GLY A 126 -6.16 -4.31 -14.22
N LYS A 127 -6.34 -3.40 -13.25
CA LYS A 127 -6.99 -2.10 -13.49
C LYS A 127 -5.98 -1.11 -14.05
N LEU A 128 -6.35 -0.41 -15.13
CA LEU A 128 -5.59 0.73 -15.65
C LEU A 128 -5.54 1.84 -14.58
N VAL A 129 -4.33 2.23 -14.20
CA VAL A 129 -4.11 3.30 -13.23
C VAL A 129 -3.93 4.63 -13.93
N ASN A 130 -3.01 4.68 -14.90
CA ASN A 130 -2.74 5.88 -15.70
C ASN A 130 -1.94 5.54 -16.98
N THR A 131 -1.78 6.54 -17.83
CA THR A 131 -0.82 6.53 -18.93
C THR A 131 0.43 7.29 -18.48
N VAL A 132 1.51 6.55 -18.19
CA VAL A 132 2.74 7.12 -17.63
C VAL A 132 3.62 7.83 -18.66
N TYR A 133 3.38 7.56 -19.93
CA TYR A 133 4.12 8.18 -21.03
C TYR A 133 3.23 8.33 -22.26
N ARG A 134 3.39 9.43 -22.97
CA ARG A 134 2.81 9.65 -24.32
C ARG A 134 3.71 10.59 -25.11
N ASN A 135 4.01 10.22 -26.35
CA ASN A 135 4.81 11.05 -27.26
C ASN A 135 4.37 10.83 -28.71
N LYS A 136 4.67 11.81 -29.55
CA LYS A 136 4.45 11.76 -31.01
C LYS A 136 5.69 12.29 -31.70
N ILE A 137 6.36 11.45 -32.47
CA ILE A 137 7.65 11.73 -33.09
C ILE A 137 7.45 11.79 -34.60
N PRO A 138 7.91 12.86 -35.28
CA PRO A 138 7.90 12.90 -36.73
C PRO A 138 8.88 11.85 -37.29
N LEU A 139 8.41 11.07 -38.24
CA LEU A 139 9.25 10.12 -38.97
C LEU A 139 9.72 10.73 -40.28
N LYS A 140 10.97 10.46 -40.68
CA LYS A 140 11.44 10.80 -41.99
C LYS A 140 10.70 9.96 -43.03
N LYS A 141 10.48 10.55 -44.22
CA LYS A 141 9.86 9.84 -45.33
C LYS A 141 10.77 8.67 -45.74
N THR A 142 10.31 7.45 -45.51
CA THR A 142 11.02 6.21 -45.87
C THR A 142 10.12 5.35 -46.75
N SER A 143 10.70 4.32 -47.36
CA SER A 143 9.97 3.36 -48.19
C SER A 143 8.85 2.61 -47.44
N SER A 144 8.94 2.54 -46.11
CA SER A 144 7.88 1.94 -45.24
C SER A 144 7.85 2.63 -43.89
N ILE A 145 6.65 3.08 -43.46
CA ILE A 145 6.41 3.67 -42.13
C ILE A 145 6.62 2.66 -41.00
N TYR A 146 6.63 1.38 -41.29
CA TYR A 146 6.82 0.30 -40.35
C TYR A 146 8.29 -0.05 -40.14
N ASN A 147 9.20 0.47 -40.97
CA ASN A 147 10.65 0.25 -40.82
C ASN A 147 11.27 1.31 -39.91
N LEU A 148 11.06 1.20 -38.61
CA LEU A 148 11.56 2.17 -37.63
C LEU A 148 13.10 2.15 -37.55
N ASP A 149 13.68 3.36 -37.45
CA ASP A 149 15.10 3.55 -37.16
C ASP A 149 15.43 3.11 -35.74
N LYS A 150 16.54 2.38 -35.57
CA LYS A 150 17.01 1.88 -34.27
C LYS A 150 17.29 2.98 -33.26
N GLY A 151 17.81 4.13 -33.73
CA GLY A 151 18.10 5.28 -32.87
C GLY A 151 16.83 5.91 -32.30
N ILE A 152 15.77 6.00 -33.11
CA ILE A 152 14.46 6.49 -32.67
C ILE A 152 13.89 5.56 -31.60
N ILE A 153 13.90 4.24 -31.86
CA ILE A 153 13.41 3.23 -30.90
C ILE A 153 14.18 3.32 -29.57
N THR A 154 15.53 3.38 -29.64
CA THR A 154 16.36 3.46 -28.43
C THR A 154 16.06 4.71 -27.61
N LYS A 155 15.94 5.87 -28.26
CA LYS A 155 15.60 7.13 -27.57
C LYS A 155 14.23 7.05 -26.90
N GLU A 156 13.25 6.43 -27.55
CA GLU A 156 11.92 6.28 -26.96
C GLU A 156 11.90 5.30 -25.78
N ILE A 157 12.63 4.19 -25.86
CA ILE A 157 12.77 3.27 -24.72
C ILE A 157 13.34 4.02 -23.51
N LEU A 158 14.40 4.82 -23.69
CA LEU A 158 14.99 5.61 -22.60
C LEU A 158 14.04 6.66 -22.03
N LYS A 159 13.23 7.33 -22.87
CA LYS A 159 12.22 8.29 -22.38
C LYS A 159 11.11 7.61 -21.62
N ILE A 160 10.63 6.47 -22.12
CA ILE A 160 9.59 5.68 -21.44
C ILE A 160 10.10 5.20 -20.09
N THR A 161 11.29 4.62 -20.01
CA THR A 161 11.89 4.15 -18.76
C THR A 161 12.11 5.30 -17.76
N GLY A 162 12.62 6.45 -18.22
CA GLY A 162 12.74 7.64 -17.38
C GLY A 162 11.40 8.14 -16.84
N SER A 163 10.33 8.07 -17.64
CA SER A 163 8.98 8.43 -17.20
C SER A 163 8.40 7.44 -16.18
N ILE A 164 8.69 6.16 -16.34
CA ILE A 164 8.33 5.12 -15.36
C ILE A 164 9.02 5.40 -14.02
N GLU A 165 10.31 5.69 -14.05
CA GLU A 165 11.07 6.03 -12.83
C GLU A 165 10.56 7.30 -12.17
N LYS A 166 10.27 8.35 -12.97
CA LYS A 166 9.69 9.59 -12.46
C LYS A 166 8.34 9.33 -11.77
N ASN A 167 7.46 8.57 -12.43
CA ASN A 167 6.17 8.20 -11.86
C ASN A 167 6.32 7.35 -10.58
N TRP A 168 7.29 6.44 -10.57
CA TRP A 168 7.60 5.63 -9.39
C TRP A 168 8.11 6.52 -8.24
N LYS A 169 9.05 7.42 -8.51
CA LYS A 169 9.55 8.39 -7.52
C LYS A 169 8.41 9.21 -6.91
N GLN A 170 7.54 9.78 -7.75
CA GLN A 170 6.40 10.58 -7.29
C GLN A 170 5.42 9.81 -6.39
N ASN A 171 5.33 8.50 -6.54
CA ASN A 171 4.40 7.66 -5.77
C ASN A 171 5.04 6.91 -4.59
N ASN A 172 6.37 6.84 -4.52
CA ASN A 172 7.07 5.99 -3.54
C ASN A 172 8.20 6.71 -2.80
N VAL A 173 8.72 7.82 -3.29
CA VAL A 173 9.72 8.61 -2.56
C VAL A 173 9.00 9.52 -1.60
N ILE A 174 9.38 9.44 -0.33
CA ILE A 174 8.84 10.28 0.73
C ILE A 174 9.58 11.61 0.69
N ASP A 175 8.84 12.67 0.50
CA ASP A 175 9.38 14.02 0.64
C ASP A 175 9.55 14.32 2.13
N THR A 176 10.79 14.29 2.60
CA THR A 176 11.13 14.50 4.03
C THR A 176 10.97 15.94 4.47
N THR A 177 10.79 16.88 3.55
CA THR A 177 10.50 18.29 3.88
C THR A 177 9.04 18.51 4.26
N ILE A 178 8.16 17.62 3.82
CA ILE A 178 6.73 17.68 4.13
C ILE A 178 6.47 16.87 5.40
N ILE A 179 5.99 17.55 6.43
CA ILE A 179 5.53 16.91 7.68
C ILE A 179 4.02 17.00 7.74
N ASN A 180 3.38 15.86 7.96
CA ASN A 180 1.93 15.75 8.13
C ASN A 180 1.59 15.05 9.45
N GLU A 181 0.35 15.23 9.86
CA GLU A 181 -0.23 14.57 11.01
C GLU A 181 -1.61 14.02 10.67
N VAL A 182 -1.93 12.86 11.23
CA VAL A 182 -3.25 12.24 11.15
C VAL A 182 -3.70 11.77 12.53
N ASP A 183 -4.99 11.82 12.76
CA ASP A 183 -5.67 11.30 13.93
C ASP A 183 -6.29 9.95 13.58
N LEU A 184 -5.78 8.88 14.17
CA LEU A 184 -6.23 7.53 13.92
C LEU A 184 -7.07 7.04 15.07
N LYS A 185 -8.31 6.67 14.80
CA LYS A 185 -9.26 6.06 15.73
C LYS A 185 -9.19 4.53 15.60
N ILE A 186 -8.99 3.86 16.70
CA ILE A 186 -8.94 2.40 16.80
C ILE A 186 -10.13 1.96 17.63
N PRO A 187 -11.12 1.28 17.05
CA PRO A 187 -12.28 0.79 17.78
C PRO A 187 -11.87 -0.15 18.92
N ILE A 188 -12.52 -0.02 20.06
CA ILE A 188 -12.35 -0.87 21.23
C ILE A 188 -13.68 -1.55 21.50
N THR A 189 -13.75 -2.87 21.30
CA THR A 189 -14.96 -3.66 21.52
C THR A 189 -15.04 -4.19 22.94
N SER A 190 -16.25 -4.38 23.46
CA SER A 190 -16.46 -5.11 24.70
C SER A 190 -16.52 -6.60 24.39
N ILE A 191 -15.68 -7.40 25.07
CA ILE A 191 -15.67 -8.85 24.91
C ILE A 191 -16.62 -9.50 25.90
N SER A 192 -16.54 -9.09 27.18
CA SER A 192 -17.30 -9.70 28.28
C SER A 192 -17.72 -8.64 29.28
N SER A 193 -18.78 -8.93 30.01
CA SER A 193 -19.34 -8.03 31.03
C SER A 193 -19.74 -8.82 32.27
N THR A 194 -19.53 -8.24 33.44
CA THR A 194 -19.95 -8.75 34.75
C THR A 194 -20.30 -7.59 35.69
N LYS A 195 -20.62 -7.89 36.95
CA LYS A 195 -20.89 -6.88 37.99
C LYS A 195 -19.99 -7.08 39.18
N LEU A 196 -19.66 -5.99 39.88
CA LEU A 196 -18.96 -6.05 41.14
C LEU A 196 -19.79 -6.88 42.16
N GLU A 197 -19.14 -7.82 42.84
CA GLU A 197 -19.74 -8.59 43.95
C GLU A 197 -19.67 -7.76 45.23
N ASN A 198 -18.57 -7.04 45.45
CA ASN A 198 -18.35 -6.19 46.61
C ASN A 198 -18.08 -4.75 46.17
N GLU A 199 -18.06 -3.83 47.13
CA GLU A 199 -17.52 -2.49 46.90
C GLU A 199 -16.04 -2.56 46.52
N LEU A 200 -15.59 -1.69 45.61
CA LEU A 200 -14.16 -1.54 45.23
C LEU A 200 -13.65 -0.20 45.76
N LEU A 201 -12.71 -0.28 46.71
CA LEU A 201 -12.08 0.90 47.31
C LEU A 201 -10.81 1.30 46.54
N PHE A 202 -10.34 2.52 46.79
CA PHE A 202 -9.21 3.13 46.10
C PHE A 202 -7.93 2.30 46.15
N ASN A 203 -7.63 1.67 47.29
CA ASN A 203 -6.37 0.93 47.54
C ASN A 203 -6.51 -0.58 47.29
N ASP A 204 -7.66 -1.07 46.85
CA ASP A 204 -7.85 -2.50 46.62
C ASP A 204 -6.90 -3.01 45.54
N LYS A 205 -6.34 -4.19 45.73
CA LYS A 205 -5.47 -4.91 44.81
C LYS A 205 -6.17 -6.04 44.08
N VAL A 206 -7.42 -6.32 44.47
CA VAL A 206 -8.30 -7.38 43.96
C VAL A 206 -9.67 -6.80 43.72
N ILE A 207 -10.28 -7.16 42.59
CA ILE A 207 -11.66 -6.81 42.25
C ILE A 207 -12.51 -8.08 42.29
N TYR A 208 -13.47 -8.13 43.21
CA TYR A 208 -14.43 -9.23 43.30
C TYR A 208 -15.64 -8.97 42.42
N VAL A 209 -16.00 -9.98 41.60
CA VAL A 209 -17.08 -9.90 40.62
C VAL A 209 -17.94 -11.14 40.66
N LYS A 210 -19.20 -11.07 40.14
CA LYS A 210 -20.15 -12.20 40.15
C LYS A 210 -19.60 -13.40 39.35
N SER A 211 -18.94 -13.18 38.24
CA SER A 211 -18.26 -14.19 37.42
C SER A 211 -17.20 -13.55 36.58
N THR A 212 -16.12 -14.26 36.29
CA THR A 212 -15.13 -13.90 35.30
C THR A 212 -15.19 -14.78 34.06
N ASP A 213 -16.30 -15.51 33.91
CA ASP A 213 -16.51 -16.34 32.72
C ASP A 213 -16.53 -15.49 31.43
N GLY A 214 -15.91 -15.98 30.38
CA GLY A 214 -15.75 -15.25 29.11
C GLY A 214 -14.68 -14.13 29.13
N PHE A 215 -14.08 -13.80 30.28
CA PHE A 215 -12.97 -12.84 30.35
C PHE A 215 -11.64 -13.53 30.04
N LEU A 216 -10.70 -12.79 29.46
CA LEU A 216 -9.31 -13.25 29.23
C LEU A 216 -8.60 -13.49 30.58
N ASP A 217 -7.53 -14.29 30.59
CA ASP A 217 -6.76 -14.57 31.82
C ASP A 217 -6.02 -13.34 32.35
N LYS A 218 -5.65 -12.44 31.45
CA LYS A 218 -5.09 -11.11 31.73
C LYS A 218 -5.67 -10.09 30.76
N GLY A 219 -5.79 -8.84 31.18
CA GLY A 219 -6.36 -7.84 30.27
C GLY A 219 -6.75 -6.55 30.94
N ILE A 220 -7.64 -5.85 30.29
CA ILE A 220 -8.13 -4.55 30.74
C ILE A 220 -9.64 -4.64 30.94
N ILE A 221 -10.06 -4.12 32.07
CA ILE A 221 -11.48 -3.93 32.39
C ILE A 221 -11.76 -2.44 32.58
N LYS A 222 -13.00 -2.05 32.33
CA LYS A 222 -13.52 -0.72 32.59
C LYS A 222 -14.64 -0.78 33.59
N ILE A 223 -14.55 0.11 34.60
CA ILE A 223 -15.61 0.36 35.59
C ILE A 223 -15.93 1.85 35.52
N SER A 224 -17.14 2.20 35.08
CA SER A 224 -17.48 3.60 34.77
C SER A 224 -16.46 4.25 33.81
N ASN A 225 -15.74 5.26 34.24
CA ASN A 225 -14.72 5.94 33.45
C ASN A 225 -13.28 5.51 33.77
N GLU A 226 -13.10 4.63 34.71
CA GLU A 226 -11.77 4.12 35.08
C GLU A 226 -11.39 2.90 34.27
N ILE A 227 -10.15 2.86 33.79
CA ILE A 227 -9.54 1.74 33.10
C ILE A 227 -8.56 1.06 34.05
N ILE A 228 -8.69 -0.25 34.21
CA ILE A 228 -7.95 -1.04 35.16
C ILE A 228 -7.32 -2.23 34.45
N PHE A 229 -6.02 -2.38 34.56
CA PHE A 229 -5.29 -3.56 34.09
C PHE A 229 -5.27 -4.64 35.18
N TYR A 230 -5.47 -5.92 34.82
CA TYR A 230 -5.30 -7.06 35.72
C TYR A 230 -4.34 -8.09 35.09
N LYS A 231 -3.53 -8.74 35.92
CA LYS A 231 -2.55 -9.74 35.47
C LYS A 231 -3.09 -11.15 35.47
N ASN A 232 -4.05 -11.47 36.33
CA ASN A 232 -4.66 -12.80 36.48
C ASN A 232 -6.09 -12.69 36.96
N LYS A 233 -6.85 -13.76 36.77
CA LYS A 233 -8.22 -13.89 37.25
C LYS A 233 -8.39 -15.21 38.00
N THR A 234 -9.41 -15.27 38.86
CA THR A 234 -10.05 -16.49 39.37
C THR A 234 -11.49 -16.55 38.85
N LEU A 235 -12.27 -17.53 39.24
CA LEU A 235 -13.69 -17.62 38.82
C LEU A 235 -14.53 -16.41 39.27
N LYS A 236 -14.09 -15.68 40.31
CA LYS A 236 -14.84 -14.55 40.89
C LYS A 236 -14.00 -13.32 41.21
N SER A 237 -12.78 -13.21 40.70
CA SER A 237 -11.97 -12.02 40.94
C SER A 237 -10.97 -11.75 39.88
N PHE A 238 -10.60 -10.46 39.73
CA PHE A 238 -9.42 -9.99 38.99
C PHE A 238 -8.33 -9.61 40.00
N GLN A 239 -7.10 -10.07 39.77
CA GLN A 239 -5.99 -9.97 40.71
C GLN A 239 -4.81 -9.21 40.14
N ASN A 240 -3.95 -8.70 41.03
CA ASN A 240 -2.77 -7.92 40.65
C ASN A 240 -3.14 -6.76 39.75
N ILE A 241 -4.13 -5.99 40.19
CA ILE A 241 -4.68 -4.88 39.41
C ILE A 241 -3.80 -3.64 39.47
N THR A 242 -3.78 -2.90 38.34
CA THR A 242 -3.24 -1.55 38.25
C THR A 242 -4.37 -0.62 37.82
N ARG A 243 -4.73 0.30 38.70
CA ARG A 243 -5.85 1.22 38.50
C ARG A 243 -5.42 2.50 37.81
N GLY A 244 -6.34 3.16 37.08
CA GLY A 244 -6.12 4.45 36.44
C GLY A 244 -5.14 4.37 35.26
N VAL A 245 -5.03 3.24 34.57
CA VAL A 245 -4.17 3.12 33.39
C VAL A 245 -4.67 4.01 32.26
N PHE A 246 -3.77 4.37 31.34
CA PHE A 246 -4.07 5.27 30.20
C PHE A 246 -4.65 6.62 30.62
N ASN A 247 -4.14 7.18 31.74
CA ASN A 247 -4.57 8.46 32.31
C ASN A 247 -6.06 8.53 32.68
N SER A 248 -6.69 7.38 32.89
CA SER A 248 -8.07 7.35 33.37
C SER A 248 -8.14 7.71 34.86
N SER A 249 -9.16 8.48 35.25
CA SER A 249 -9.31 8.93 36.64
C SER A 249 -9.68 7.77 37.56
N LYS A 250 -8.90 7.57 38.63
CA LYS A 250 -9.24 6.63 39.72
C LYS A 250 -10.39 7.20 40.54
N GLN A 251 -11.41 6.38 40.80
CA GLN A 251 -12.46 6.73 41.70
C GLN A 251 -12.12 6.27 43.13
N LEU A 252 -12.56 7.02 44.13
CA LEU A 252 -12.36 6.67 45.53
C LEU A 252 -13.09 5.37 45.92
N LYS A 253 -14.26 5.16 45.32
CA LYS A 253 -15.11 4.02 45.63
C LYS A 253 -16.08 3.69 44.50
N TYR A 254 -16.26 2.42 44.21
CA TYR A 254 -17.37 1.90 43.40
C TYR A 254 -18.27 1.04 44.26
N LYS A 255 -19.58 1.24 44.14
CA LYS A 255 -20.57 0.45 44.86
C LYS A 255 -20.68 -0.98 44.27
N LYS A 256 -21.16 -1.92 45.07
CA LYS A 256 -21.59 -3.23 44.60
C LYS A 256 -22.52 -3.09 43.38
N ASP A 257 -22.52 -4.09 42.49
CA ASP A 257 -23.33 -4.18 41.26
C ASP A 257 -22.94 -3.19 40.13
N PHE A 258 -21.89 -2.39 40.30
CA PHE A 258 -21.35 -1.62 39.17
C PHE A 258 -20.89 -2.56 38.05
N SER A 259 -21.18 -2.18 36.82
CA SER A 259 -20.79 -2.95 35.63
C SER A 259 -19.26 -2.93 35.42
N VAL A 260 -18.68 -4.11 35.18
CA VAL A 260 -17.31 -4.36 34.86
C VAL A 260 -17.25 -4.93 33.46
N ASN A 261 -16.67 -4.21 32.52
CA ASN A 261 -16.64 -4.60 31.12
C ASN A 261 -15.18 -4.86 30.68
N GLN A 262 -14.92 -6.03 30.13
CA GLN A 262 -13.64 -6.29 29.48
C GLN A 262 -13.59 -5.58 28.13
N LYS A 263 -12.45 -4.95 27.87
CA LYS A 263 -12.19 -4.26 26.59
C LYS A 263 -11.16 -5.03 25.80
N ASP A 264 -11.48 -5.29 24.54
CA ASP A 264 -10.49 -5.81 23.61
C ASP A 264 -9.61 -4.67 23.11
N ILE A 265 -8.45 -4.57 23.72
CA ILE A 265 -7.38 -3.68 23.25
C ILE A 265 -6.25 -4.47 22.60
N SER A 266 -6.44 -5.76 22.33
CA SER A 266 -5.37 -6.61 21.74
C SER A 266 -4.87 -6.08 20.42
N ILE A 267 -5.71 -5.41 19.68
CA ILE A 267 -5.37 -4.75 18.42
C ILE A 267 -4.48 -3.52 18.61
N TRP A 268 -4.57 -2.84 19.74
CA TRP A 268 -3.84 -1.61 20.01
C TRP A 268 -2.32 -1.78 19.93
N PRO A 269 -1.67 -2.71 20.68
CA PRO A 269 -0.24 -2.94 20.56
C PRO A 269 0.17 -3.39 19.16
N MET A 270 -0.68 -4.15 18.48
CA MET A 270 -0.41 -4.57 17.11
C MET A 270 -0.38 -3.38 16.16
N VAL A 271 -1.33 -2.47 16.26
CA VAL A 271 -1.37 -1.25 15.41
C VAL A 271 -0.16 -0.39 15.69
N LEU A 272 0.16 -0.09 16.96
CA LEU A 272 1.33 0.69 17.33
C LEU A 272 2.62 0.07 16.78
N LYS A 273 2.85 -1.22 17.03
CA LYS A 273 4.04 -1.93 16.54
C LYS A 273 4.16 -1.87 15.02
N LYS A 274 3.06 -2.04 14.28
CA LYS A 274 3.07 -1.94 12.82
C LYS A 274 3.39 -0.53 12.33
N LEU A 275 2.86 0.51 12.99
CA LEU A 275 3.17 1.91 12.66
C LEU A 275 4.62 2.24 12.96
N GLU A 276 5.15 1.84 14.12
CA GLU A 276 6.55 2.05 14.51
C GLU A 276 7.55 1.43 13.53
N THR A 277 7.17 0.36 12.81
CA THR A 277 8.03 -0.22 11.77
C THR A 277 8.13 0.61 10.49
N LEU A 278 7.34 1.68 10.36
CA LEU A 278 7.38 2.55 9.19
C LEU A 278 8.46 3.63 9.36
N PRO A 279 9.49 3.66 8.52
CA PRO A 279 10.70 4.47 8.75
C PRO A 279 10.47 5.99 8.63
N PHE A 280 9.34 6.40 8.09
CA PHE A 280 8.97 7.81 7.94
C PHE A 280 8.08 8.33 9.07
N ILE A 281 7.71 7.51 10.03
CA ILE A 281 7.02 7.96 11.24
C ILE A 281 8.03 8.74 12.11
N ILE A 282 7.61 9.95 12.51
CA ILE A 282 8.39 10.83 13.39
C ILE A 282 7.99 10.60 14.84
N ASP A 283 6.67 10.53 15.08
CA ASP A 283 6.12 10.45 16.42
C ASP A 283 4.74 9.79 16.42
N ILE A 284 4.43 9.11 17.51
CA ILE A 284 3.11 8.50 17.77
C ILE A 284 2.71 8.86 19.20
N GLN A 285 1.67 9.66 19.34
CA GLN A 285 1.14 10.09 20.63
C GLN A 285 -0.24 9.50 20.88
N VAL A 286 -0.44 8.91 22.04
CA VAL A 286 -1.76 8.49 22.50
C VAL A 286 -2.53 9.72 22.94
N ALA A 287 -3.51 10.14 22.14
CA ALA A 287 -4.32 11.33 22.42
C ALA A 287 -5.40 11.05 23.46
N SER A 288 -6.08 9.90 23.35
CA SER A 288 -7.09 9.47 24.33
C SER A 288 -7.42 7.98 24.20
N ILE A 289 -7.91 7.41 25.28
CA ILE A 289 -8.56 6.09 25.27
C ILE A 289 -9.90 6.22 25.98
N THR A 290 -10.96 5.91 25.27
CA THR A 290 -12.34 5.91 25.79
C THR A 290 -12.87 4.49 25.92
N SER A 291 -14.16 4.36 26.21
CA SER A 291 -14.82 3.06 26.27
C SER A 291 -15.03 2.38 24.91
N SER A 292 -15.03 3.15 23.85
CA SER A 292 -15.40 2.68 22.50
C SER A 292 -14.27 2.83 21.49
N GLU A 293 -13.31 3.70 21.76
CA GLU A 293 -12.20 3.95 20.83
C GLU A 293 -10.93 4.44 21.54
N GLY A 294 -9.81 4.08 20.99
CA GLY A 294 -8.55 4.74 21.27
C GLY A 294 -8.18 5.67 20.14
N ARG A 295 -7.55 6.81 20.46
CA ARG A 295 -7.07 7.80 19.48
C ARG A 295 -5.57 7.96 19.57
N ILE A 296 -4.91 7.94 18.42
CA ILE A 296 -3.48 8.24 18.29
C ILE A 296 -3.27 9.35 17.26
N LEU A 297 -2.41 10.27 17.60
CA LEU A 297 -1.87 11.26 16.66
C LEU A 297 -0.57 10.71 16.10
N VAL A 298 -0.50 10.60 14.78
CA VAL A 298 0.68 10.09 14.09
C VAL A 298 1.26 11.18 13.23
N LYS A 299 2.48 11.61 13.60
CA LYS A 299 3.26 12.59 12.86
C LYS A 299 4.24 11.87 11.94
N PHE A 300 4.28 12.22 10.68
CA PHE A 300 5.08 11.51 9.68
C PHE A 300 5.60 12.43 8.57
N MET A 301 6.68 12.00 7.92
CA MET A 301 7.23 12.65 6.73
C MET A 301 6.48 12.19 5.47
N GLY A 302 6.27 13.09 4.52
CA GLY A 302 5.63 12.81 3.25
C GLY A 302 4.14 13.10 3.23
N ASN A 303 3.46 12.76 2.15
CA ASN A 303 2.06 13.04 1.97
C ASN A 303 1.15 11.91 2.52
N LYS A 304 -0.11 12.25 2.82
CA LYS A 304 -1.10 11.30 3.36
C LYS A 304 -1.33 10.07 2.46
N LYS A 305 -1.27 10.26 1.13
CA LYS A 305 -1.47 9.14 0.17
C LYS A 305 -0.38 8.08 0.33
N THR A 306 0.88 8.50 0.45
CA THR A 306 2.01 7.58 0.67
C THR A 306 1.92 6.91 2.04
N PHE A 307 1.54 7.66 3.08
CA PHE A 307 1.30 7.13 4.42
C PHE A 307 0.27 6.00 4.40
N PHE A 308 -0.95 6.26 3.90
CA PHE A 308 -2.00 5.23 3.90
C PHE A 308 -1.69 4.05 2.98
N LYS A 309 -0.95 4.26 1.89
CA LYS A 309 -0.45 3.15 1.07
C LYS A 309 0.42 2.21 1.92
N ALA A 310 1.41 2.75 2.62
CA ALA A 310 2.32 1.98 3.47
C ALA A 310 1.61 1.27 4.63
N VAL A 311 0.65 1.95 5.25
CA VAL A 311 -0.17 1.40 6.33
C VAL A 311 -1.04 0.24 5.84
N ASN A 312 -1.65 0.35 4.64
CA ASN A 312 -2.42 -0.73 4.01
C ASN A 312 -1.56 -1.96 3.70
N GLU A 313 -0.30 -1.76 3.30
CA GLU A 313 0.64 -2.85 3.06
C GLU A 313 0.98 -3.62 4.35
N LYS A 314 0.92 -2.95 5.50
CA LYS A 314 0.99 -3.59 6.82
C LYS A 314 -0.32 -4.27 7.25
N LYS A 315 -1.30 -4.37 6.33
CA LYS A 315 -2.64 -4.93 6.60
C LYS A 315 -3.37 -4.16 7.69
N LEU A 316 -3.27 -2.83 7.66
CA LEU A 316 -4.09 -1.92 8.45
C LEU A 316 -4.87 -1.05 7.48
N THR A 317 -6.19 -1.18 7.47
CA THR A 317 -7.06 -0.38 6.59
C THR A 317 -7.76 0.68 7.41
N PHE A 318 -7.61 1.95 7.00
CA PHE A 318 -8.28 3.07 7.63
C PHE A 318 -9.27 3.71 6.66
N LYS A 319 -10.48 3.98 7.15
CA LYS A 319 -11.52 4.73 6.44
C LYS A 319 -11.47 6.19 6.87
N ASN A 320 -11.54 7.09 5.93
CA ASN A 320 -11.60 8.53 6.19
C ASN A 320 -12.94 8.89 6.86
N LEU A 321 -12.91 9.63 7.95
CA LEU A 321 -14.08 10.21 8.62
C LEU A 321 -14.21 11.70 8.28
N ASP A 322 -13.08 12.43 8.28
CA ASP A 322 -13.00 13.84 7.89
C ASP A 322 -11.59 14.20 7.38
N SER A 323 -11.27 15.49 7.23
CA SER A 323 -10.00 15.94 6.65
C SER A 323 -8.73 15.45 7.35
N ARG A 324 -8.83 15.07 8.64
CA ARG A 324 -7.68 14.62 9.46
C ARG A 324 -7.93 13.34 10.23
N GLN A 325 -9.19 12.90 10.38
CA GLN A 325 -9.56 11.76 11.19
C GLN A 325 -9.83 10.51 10.35
N TYR A 326 -9.31 9.39 10.80
CA TYR A 326 -9.45 8.09 10.13
C TYR A 326 -9.74 7.01 11.16
N ILE A 327 -10.61 6.08 10.83
CA ILE A 327 -10.97 4.95 11.68
C ILE A 327 -10.46 3.64 11.10
N LEU A 328 -9.87 2.80 11.95
CA LEU A 328 -9.45 1.45 11.57
C LEU A 328 -10.68 0.60 11.23
N VAL A 329 -10.62 -0.06 10.07
CA VAL A 329 -11.66 -0.97 9.58
C VAL A 329 -11.05 -2.37 9.50
N TYR A 330 -11.79 -3.36 9.99
CA TYR A 330 -11.40 -4.78 10.01
C TYR A 330 -11.90 -5.51 8.76
#